data_1a9cd69b970717b1645829262be01157
#
_entry.id   1a9cd69b970717b1645829262be01157
#
_cell.length_a   1.000
_cell.length_b   1.000
_cell.length_c   1.000
_cell.angle_alpha   90.00
_cell.angle_beta   90.00
_cell.angle_gamma   90.00
#
_symmetry.space_group_name_H-M   'P 1'
#
loop_
_entity.id
_entity.type
_entity.pdbx_description
1 polymer ?
#
loop_
_entity_poly.entity_id
_entity_poly.type
_entity_poly.pdbx_seq_one_letter_code
_entity_poly.pdbx_strand_id
1 'polypeptide(L)'
;MVKYDVIVIGSGPAGNAAAYSLKEQGKNVAIIEADLWGGTCPNRGCDPKKMLMSGVEAKMRVERLTGKGFEGSPEINWEELMAFKKSYTDSVPSSTQEGFVSAEITTYHGSASFIDPQTIHVADQELTAEQFLIATGQSPIILPIEGKEYLRNSTDFLALEKLPKKIAFIGAGYIAFELAIIANAAGAETHIIHHNDQPLKGFDRDLVNQLVEHLEA
;
A
#
# COMPACT_ATOMS: atom_id res chain seq x y z
N MET A 1 29.39 5.65 -19.87
CA MET A 1 27.94 5.46 -19.88
C MET A 1 27.67 3.97 -19.70
N VAL A 2 26.94 3.58 -18.66
CA VAL A 2 26.63 2.17 -18.39
C VAL A 2 25.44 1.76 -19.24
N LYS A 3 25.55 0.64 -19.98
CA LYS A 3 24.50 0.15 -20.88
C LYS A 3 23.84 -1.09 -20.30
N TYR A 4 22.50 -1.11 -20.27
CA TYR A 4 21.66 -2.23 -19.85
C TYR A 4 20.83 -2.76 -21.03
N ASP A 5 20.38 -4.01 -20.94
CA ASP A 5 19.36 -4.53 -21.85
C ASP A 5 17.99 -3.89 -21.49
N VAL A 6 17.68 -3.88 -20.20
CA VAL A 6 16.43 -3.29 -19.68
C VAL A 6 16.69 -2.50 -18.41
N ILE A 7 16.10 -1.32 -18.32
CA ILE A 7 15.98 -0.56 -17.08
C ILE A 7 14.52 -0.56 -16.64
N VAL A 8 14.28 -1.01 -15.40
CA VAL A 8 12.95 -1.00 -14.76
C VAL A 8 12.84 0.24 -13.88
N ILE A 9 11.81 1.05 -14.08
CA ILE A 9 11.56 2.27 -13.31
C ILE A 9 10.40 2.02 -12.34
N GLY A 10 10.73 1.90 -11.05
CA GLY A 10 9.84 1.55 -9.94
C GLY A 10 10.06 0.12 -9.47
N SER A 11 10.22 -0.06 -8.16
CA SER A 11 10.47 -1.34 -7.49
C SER A 11 9.25 -1.96 -6.82
N GLY A 12 8.05 -1.43 -7.08
CA GLY A 12 6.79 -2.01 -6.62
C GLY A 12 6.55 -3.41 -7.22
N PRO A 13 5.43 -4.09 -6.88
CA PRO A 13 5.19 -5.48 -7.31
C PRO A 13 5.38 -5.73 -8.80
N ALA A 14 4.97 -4.79 -9.66
CA ALA A 14 5.11 -4.93 -11.11
C ALA A 14 6.59 -4.86 -11.55
N GLY A 15 7.33 -3.85 -11.06
CA GLY A 15 8.75 -3.70 -11.38
C GLY A 15 9.60 -4.82 -10.78
N ASN A 16 9.28 -5.23 -9.56
CA ASN A 16 9.94 -6.36 -8.88
C ASN A 16 9.80 -7.65 -9.71
N ALA A 17 8.58 -8.05 -10.04
CA ALA A 17 8.34 -9.25 -10.83
C ALA A 17 9.03 -9.20 -12.20
N ALA A 18 8.98 -8.05 -12.87
CA ALA A 18 9.63 -7.87 -14.17
C ALA A 18 11.16 -7.96 -14.07
N ALA A 19 11.78 -7.31 -13.08
CA ALA A 19 13.23 -7.30 -12.91
C ALA A 19 13.79 -8.71 -12.70
N TYR A 20 13.19 -9.49 -11.81
CA TYR A 20 13.60 -10.87 -11.58
C TYR A 20 13.37 -11.75 -12.83
N SER A 21 12.20 -11.67 -13.46
CA SER A 21 11.91 -12.46 -14.66
C SER A 21 12.86 -12.16 -15.81
N LEU A 22 13.24 -10.90 -16.01
CA LEU A 22 14.21 -10.50 -17.03
C LEU A 22 15.62 -10.99 -16.69
N LYS A 23 16.01 -10.91 -15.42
CA LYS A 23 17.31 -11.44 -14.96
C LYS A 23 17.43 -12.94 -15.15
N GLU A 24 16.37 -13.71 -14.84
CA GLU A 24 16.30 -15.16 -15.08
C GLU A 24 16.45 -15.51 -16.57
N GLN A 25 16.05 -14.63 -17.47
CA GLN A 25 16.25 -14.77 -18.91
C GLN A 25 17.66 -14.36 -19.38
N GLY A 26 18.57 -14.06 -18.46
CA GLY A 26 19.96 -13.70 -18.75
C GLY A 26 20.16 -12.26 -19.19
N LYS A 27 19.18 -11.37 -18.99
CA LYS A 27 19.31 -9.95 -19.33
C LYS A 27 20.17 -9.20 -18.32
N ASN A 28 20.88 -8.18 -18.80
CA ASN A 28 21.54 -7.19 -17.95
C ASN A 28 20.53 -6.15 -17.52
N VAL A 29 20.07 -6.22 -16.26
CA VAL A 29 18.94 -5.45 -15.72
C VAL A 29 19.40 -4.45 -14.67
N ALA A 30 18.89 -3.23 -14.75
CA ALA A 30 18.90 -2.29 -13.65
C ALA A 30 17.47 -1.97 -13.20
N ILE A 31 17.31 -1.62 -11.92
CA ILE A 31 16.06 -1.17 -11.35
C ILE A 31 16.26 0.15 -10.60
N ILE A 32 15.31 1.06 -10.75
CA ILE A 32 15.35 2.40 -10.16
C ILE A 32 14.17 2.55 -9.21
N GLU A 33 14.42 3.09 -8.02
CA GLU A 33 13.36 3.46 -7.07
C GLU A 33 13.58 4.88 -6.56
N ALA A 34 12.51 5.68 -6.59
CA ALA A 34 12.56 7.07 -6.17
C ALA A 34 12.22 7.28 -4.68
N ASP A 35 11.62 6.27 -4.02
CA ASP A 35 11.11 6.34 -2.66
C ASP A 35 11.52 5.07 -1.88
N LEU A 36 10.56 4.32 -1.34
CA LEU A 36 10.82 3.10 -0.58
C LEU A 36 10.92 1.88 -1.51
N TRP A 37 12.03 1.16 -1.41
CA TRP A 37 12.20 -0.12 -2.10
C TRP A 37 11.05 -1.08 -1.78
N GLY A 38 10.51 -1.75 -2.82
CA GLY A 38 9.31 -2.59 -2.73
C GLY A 38 8.01 -1.85 -3.07
N GLY A 39 8.04 -0.52 -3.16
CA GLY A 39 6.90 0.31 -3.54
C GLY A 39 5.76 0.30 -2.51
N THR A 40 4.55 0.62 -2.96
CA THR A 40 3.39 0.84 -2.09
C THR A 40 2.92 -0.42 -1.37
N CYS A 41 2.80 -1.55 -2.08
CA CYS A 41 2.10 -2.74 -1.55
C CYS A 41 2.70 -3.24 -0.23
N PRO A 42 3.99 -3.58 -0.12
CA PRO A 42 4.54 -4.11 1.12
C PRO A 42 4.83 -3.02 2.18
N ASN A 43 5.10 -1.78 1.78
CA ASN A 43 5.47 -0.72 2.72
C ASN A 43 4.27 -0.01 3.33
N ARG A 44 3.26 0.32 2.51
CA ARG A 44 2.15 1.21 2.87
C ARG A 44 0.84 0.91 2.14
N GLY A 45 0.61 -0.36 1.80
CA GLY A 45 -0.57 -0.81 1.06
C GLY A 45 -1.12 -2.13 1.57
N CYS A 46 -1.02 -3.17 0.73
CA CYS A 46 -1.68 -4.45 0.96
C CYS A 46 -1.23 -5.14 2.24
N ASP A 47 0.08 -5.27 2.45
CA ASP A 47 0.61 -6.09 3.53
C ASP A 47 0.41 -5.44 4.91
N PRO A 48 0.79 -4.18 5.15
CA PRO A 48 0.51 -3.54 6.44
C PRO A 48 -0.98 -3.47 6.75
N LYS A 49 -1.85 -3.26 5.76
CA LYS A 49 -3.29 -3.28 5.94
C LYS A 49 -3.78 -4.67 6.38
N LYS A 50 -3.29 -5.75 5.77
CA LYS A 50 -3.64 -7.12 6.16
C LYS A 50 -3.16 -7.47 7.57
N MET A 51 -2.00 -6.97 7.98
CA MET A 51 -1.52 -7.15 9.35
C MET A 51 -2.46 -6.48 10.36
N LEU A 52 -2.90 -5.24 10.10
CA LEU A 52 -3.89 -4.59 10.95
C LEU A 52 -5.24 -5.32 10.94
N MET A 53 -5.67 -5.79 9.77
CA MET A 53 -6.92 -6.56 9.61
C MET A 53 -6.90 -7.87 10.40
N SER A 54 -5.74 -8.51 10.58
CA SER A 54 -5.64 -9.75 11.36
C SER A 54 -6.08 -9.57 12.81
N GLY A 55 -5.83 -8.40 13.41
CA GLY A 55 -6.33 -8.03 14.74
C GLY A 55 -7.86 -7.90 14.76
N VAL A 56 -8.43 -7.31 13.71
CA VAL A 56 -9.89 -7.19 13.55
C VAL A 56 -10.53 -8.57 13.40
N GLU A 57 -9.98 -9.42 12.55
CA GLU A 57 -10.49 -10.78 12.35
C GLU A 57 -10.43 -11.61 13.65
N ALA A 58 -9.36 -11.49 14.43
CA ALA A 58 -9.24 -12.16 15.72
C ALA A 58 -10.33 -11.70 16.69
N LYS A 59 -10.53 -10.37 16.81
CA LYS A 59 -11.60 -9.77 17.62
C LYS A 59 -12.98 -10.32 17.21
N MET A 60 -13.32 -10.21 15.93
CA MET A 60 -14.60 -10.68 15.40
C MET A 60 -14.84 -12.19 15.63
N ARG A 61 -13.80 -13.02 15.54
CA ARG A 61 -13.92 -14.46 15.84
C ARG A 61 -14.27 -14.72 17.29
N VAL A 62 -13.63 -14.02 18.23
CA VAL A 62 -13.94 -14.13 19.66
C VAL A 62 -15.36 -13.66 19.95
N GLU A 63 -15.78 -12.52 19.39
CA GLU A 63 -17.14 -11.98 19.58
C GLU A 63 -18.22 -12.94 19.09
N ARG A 64 -18.04 -13.60 17.95
CA ARG A 64 -18.97 -14.63 17.42
C ARG A 64 -19.08 -15.88 18.33
N LEU A 65 -18.08 -16.13 19.16
CA LEU A 65 -18.03 -17.25 20.09
C LEU A 65 -18.43 -16.86 21.53
N THR A 66 -18.75 -15.59 21.76
CA THR A 66 -19.24 -15.11 23.07
C THR A 66 -20.53 -15.85 23.46
N GLY A 67 -20.56 -16.39 24.67
CA GLY A 67 -21.62 -17.29 25.14
C GLY A 67 -21.55 -18.72 24.57
N LYS A 68 -20.52 -19.05 23.79
CA LYS A 68 -20.26 -20.39 23.22
C LYS A 68 -18.90 -20.94 23.66
N GLY A 69 -18.51 -20.66 24.90
CA GLY A 69 -17.23 -21.05 25.46
C GLY A 69 -16.20 -19.92 25.57
N PHE A 70 -16.56 -18.72 25.09
CA PHE A 70 -15.78 -17.49 25.25
C PHE A 70 -16.59 -16.43 25.99
N GLU A 71 -15.92 -15.61 26.78
CA GLU A 71 -16.52 -14.49 27.51
C GLU A 71 -15.87 -13.18 27.06
N GLY A 72 -16.69 -12.11 26.98
CA GLY A 72 -16.25 -10.76 26.65
C GLY A 72 -15.93 -10.54 25.17
N SER A 73 -15.49 -9.33 24.88
CA SER A 73 -14.98 -8.89 23.57
C SER A 73 -13.57 -8.36 23.80
N PRO A 74 -12.57 -8.84 23.06
CA PRO A 74 -11.22 -8.31 23.18
C PRO A 74 -11.15 -6.88 22.65
N GLU A 75 -10.38 -6.05 23.31
CA GLU A 75 -10.05 -4.71 22.82
C GLU A 75 -8.79 -4.74 21.97
N ILE A 76 -8.74 -3.91 20.95
CA ILE A 76 -7.55 -3.71 20.11
C ILE A 76 -6.73 -2.56 20.70
N ASN A 77 -5.53 -2.87 21.18
CA ASN A 77 -4.55 -1.85 21.51
C ASN A 77 -3.90 -1.36 20.20
N TRP A 78 -4.25 -0.14 19.79
CA TRP A 78 -3.76 0.44 18.53
C TRP A 78 -2.24 0.55 18.47
N GLU A 79 -1.59 1.00 19.55
CA GLU A 79 -0.15 1.21 19.59
C GLU A 79 0.61 -0.12 19.42
N GLU A 80 0.14 -1.19 20.08
CA GLU A 80 0.73 -2.52 19.94
C GLU A 80 0.47 -3.14 18.57
N LEU A 81 -0.74 -2.94 18.00
CA LEU A 81 -1.06 -3.40 16.66
C LEU A 81 -0.21 -2.68 15.59
N MET A 82 0.03 -1.38 15.78
CA MET A 82 0.94 -0.62 14.91
C MET A 82 2.39 -1.04 15.08
N ALA A 83 2.83 -1.39 16.29
CA ALA A 83 4.16 -1.94 16.52
C ALA A 83 4.33 -3.31 15.84
N PHE A 84 3.33 -4.17 15.91
CA PHE A 84 3.29 -5.44 15.16
C PHE A 84 3.40 -5.20 13.66
N LYS A 85 2.64 -4.26 13.09
CA LYS A 85 2.73 -3.88 11.68
C LYS A 85 4.15 -3.38 11.33
N LYS A 86 4.74 -2.51 12.16
CA LYS A 86 6.08 -1.96 11.96
C LYS A 86 7.16 -3.04 11.97
N SER A 87 7.01 -4.11 12.78
CA SER A 87 7.97 -5.24 12.81
C SER A 87 8.19 -5.89 11.45
N TYR A 88 7.22 -5.77 10.53
CA TYR A 88 7.35 -6.20 9.15
C TYR A 88 7.81 -5.04 8.24
N THR A 89 7.08 -3.91 8.27
CA THR A 89 7.28 -2.85 7.27
C THR A 89 8.65 -2.18 7.35
N ASP A 90 9.25 -2.11 8.54
CA ASP A 90 10.54 -1.41 8.73
C ASP A 90 11.71 -2.13 8.04
N SER A 91 11.61 -3.43 7.82
CA SER A 91 12.65 -4.22 7.13
C SER A 91 12.44 -4.31 5.62
N VAL A 92 11.25 -4.00 5.09
CA VAL A 92 10.90 -4.18 3.68
C VAL A 92 11.83 -3.44 2.73
N PRO A 93 12.16 -2.14 2.92
CA PRO A 93 12.99 -1.44 1.96
C PRO A 93 14.39 -2.05 1.83
N SER A 94 15.06 -2.30 2.95
CA SER A 94 16.41 -2.88 2.95
C SER A 94 16.43 -4.29 2.38
N SER A 95 15.53 -5.16 2.83
CA SER A 95 15.48 -6.55 2.34
C SER A 95 15.13 -6.64 0.85
N THR A 96 14.28 -5.74 0.35
CA THR A 96 13.96 -5.67 -1.09
C THR A 96 15.18 -5.27 -1.91
N GLN A 97 15.90 -4.23 -1.49
CA GLN A 97 17.12 -3.79 -2.17
C GLN A 97 18.22 -4.86 -2.13
N GLU A 98 18.44 -5.47 -0.97
CA GLU A 98 19.38 -6.58 -0.80
C GLU A 98 19.04 -7.78 -1.69
N GLY A 99 17.75 -8.07 -1.86
CA GLY A 99 17.26 -9.10 -2.77
C GLY A 99 17.66 -8.83 -4.22
N PHE A 100 17.51 -7.60 -4.72
CA PHE A 100 17.96 -7.23 -6.06
C PHE A 100 19.47 -7.36 -6.21
N VAL A 101 20.23 -6.85 -5.25
CA VAL A 101 21.70 -6.95 -5.25
C VAL A 101 22.17 -8.41 -5.25
N SER A 102 21.54 -9.26 -4.43
CA SER A 102 21.86 -10.69 -4.37
C SER A 102 21.53 -11.44 -5.66
N ALA A 103 20.55 -10.95 -6.42
CA ALA A 103 20.21 -11.45 -7.75
C ALA A 103 21.05 -10.80 -8.87
N GLU A 104 22.09 -10.02 -8.52
CA GLU A 104 22.93 -9.27 -9.46
C GLU A 104 22.11 -8.32 -10.37
N ILE A 105 21.03 -7.74 -9.86
CA ILE A 105 20.29 -6.66 -10.49
C ILE A 105 20.85 -5.35 -9.94
N THR A 106 21.31 -4.47 -10.83
CA THR A 106 21.87 -3.18 -10.40
C THR A 106 20.77 -2.24 -9.92
N THR A 107 20.95 -1.66 -8.74
CA THR A 107 19.96 -0.77 -8.11
C THR A 107 20.40 0.69 -8.16
N TYR A 108 19.48 1.60 -8.48
CA TYR A 108 19.67 3.05 -8.43
C TYR A 108 18.56 3.69 -7.61
N HIS A 109 18.93 4.62 -6.73
CA HIS A 109 17.95 5.36 -5.93
C HIS A 109 17.84 6.80 -6.45
N GLY A 110 16.62 7.22 -6.79
CA GLY A 110 16.30 8.56 -7.26
C GLY A 110 15.19 8.57 -8.31
N SER A 111 14.70 9.76 -8.63
CA SER A 111 13.73 9.95 -9.71
C SER A 111 14.41 9.87 -11.06
N ALA A 112 13.87 9.04 -11.96
CA ALA A 112 14.33 8.93 -13.32
C ALA A 112 13.63 9.93 -14.23
N SER A 113 14.37 10.55 -15.14
CA SER A 113 13.84 11.39 -16.22
C SER A 113 14.48 11.03 -17.55
N PHE A 114 13.66 10.95 -18.61
CA PHE A 114 14.17 10.69 -19.96
C PHE A 114 14.89 11.92 -20.52
N ILE A 115 16.09 11.73 -21.05
CA ILE A 115 16.84 12.69 -21.84
C ILE A 115 16.52 12.50 -23.33
N ASP A 116 16.47 11.24 -23.75
CA ASP A 116 16.10 10.79 -25.08
C ASP A 116 15.46 9.38 -24.98
N PRO A 117 15.00 8.76 -26.10
CA PRO A 117 14.34 7.44 -26.05
C PRO A 117 15.19 6.29 -25.51
N GLN A 118 16.51 6.44 -25.42
CA GLN A 118 17.44 5.40 -24.98
C GLN A 118 18.25 5.80 -23.74
N THR A 119 18.11 7.04 -23.25
CA THR A 119 18.88 7.58 -22.16
C THR A 119 18.00 8.21 -21.10
N ILE A 120 18.26 7.85 -19.84
CA ILE A 120 17.64 8.48 -18.68
C ILE A 120 18.70 9.09 -17.77
N HIS A 121 18.30 10.10 -17.04
CA HIS A 121 19.04 10.69 -15.93
C HIS A 121 18.42 10.22 -14.61
N VAL A 122 19.24 9.75 -13.66
CA VAL A 122 18.83 9.39 -12.30
C VAL A 122 19.94 9.77 -11.33
N ALA A 123 19.60 10.50 -10.28
CA ALA A 123 20.56 11.17 -9.40
C ALA A 123 21.58 11.99 -10.25
N ASP A 124 22.87 11.68 -10.15
CA ASP A 124 23.93 12.40 -10.88
C ASP A 124 24.49 11.54 -12.04
N GLN A 125 23.72 10.60 -12.56
CA GLN A 125 24.18 9.65 -13.57
C GLN A 125 23.26 9.58 -14.78
N GLU A 126 23.86 9.36 -15.96
CA GLU A 126 23.17 9.02 -17.19
C GLU A 126 23.30 7.50 -17.45
N LEU A 127 22.17 6.87 -17.66
CA LEU A 127 22.06 5.44 -17.92
C LEU A 127 21.40 5.21 -19.27
N THR A 128 21.91 4.26 -20.04
CA THR A 128 21.35 3.87 -21.32
C THR A 128 20.81 2.46 -21.29
N ALA A 129 19.71 2.21 -21.98
CA ALA A 129 19.15 0.88 -22.16
C ALA A 129 18.55 0.68 -23.55
N GLU A 130 18.43 -0.60 -23.93
CA GLU A 130 17.71 -0.96 -25.15
C GLU A 130 16.20 -0.82 -24.97
N GLN A 131 15.73 -1.09 -23.74
CA GLN A 131 14.31 -1.01 -23.37
C GLN A 131 14.13 -0.43 -21.96
N PHE A 132 13.00 0.22 -21.75
CA PHE A 132 12.56 0.70 -20.45
C PHE A 132 11.21 0.10 -20.10
N LEU A 133 11.09 -0.37 -18.86
CA LEU A 133 9.83 -0.80 -18.28
C LEU A 133 9.40 0.22 -17.23
N ILE A 134 8.28 0.91 -17.46
CA ILE A 134 7.76 1.94 -16.57
C ILE A 134 6.75 1.29 -15.63
N ALA A 135 7.10 1.19 -14.35
CA ALA A 135 6.31 0.58 -13.28
C ALA A 135 6.18 1.52 -12.08
N THR A 136 5.95 2.80 -12.32
CA THR A 136 5.98 3.89 -11.34
C THR A 136 4.76 3.93 -10.40
N GLY A 137 3.80 3.02 -10.58
CA GLY A 137 2.64 2.87 -9.70
C GLY A 137 1.59 3.97 -9.85
N GLN A 138 0.86 4.20 -8.76
CA GLN A 138 -0.23 5.18 -8.69
C GLN A 138 -0.08 6.02 -7.42
N SER A 139 -0.52 7.27 -7.50
CA SER A 139 -0.62 8.19 -6.37
C SER A 139 -2.08 8.54 -6.11
N PRO A 140 -2.48 8.77 -4.84
CA PRO A 140 -3.81 9.25 -4.51
C PRO A 140 -4.11 10.61 -5.18
N ILE A 141 -5.32 10.76 -5.71
CA ILE A 141 -5.80 12.05 -6.20
C ILE A 141 -6.25 12.89 -4.99
N ILE A 142 -5.69 14.08 -4.88
CA ILE A 142 -6.16 15.05 -3.89
C ILE A 142 -7.33 15.81 -4.50
N LEU A 143 -8.49 15.76 -3.84
CA LEU A 143 -9.70 16.44 -4.28
C LEU A 143 -9.48 17.97 -4.30
N PRO A 144 -9.94 18.69 -5.35
CA PRO A 144 -9.82 20.13 -5.46
C PRO A 144 -10.93 20.84 -4.67
N ILE A 145 -10.99 20.61 -3.35
CA ILE A 145 -11.98 21.20 -2.44
C ILE A 145 -11.29 22.11 -1.43
N GLU A 146 -12.06 23.02 -0.83
CA GLU A 146 -11.61 23.83 0.31
C GLU A 146 -11.27 22.90 1.49
N GLY A 147 -10.16 23.16 2.20
CA GLY A 147 -9.66 22.32 3.28
C GLY A 147 -8.88 21.08 2.83
N LYS A 148 -8.58 20.94 1.52
CA LYS A 148 -7.79 19.81 0.99
C LYS A 148 -6.44 19.60 1.68
N GLU A 149 -5.86 20.65 2.24
CA GLU A 149 -4.61 20.64 3.00
C GLU A 149 -4.67 19.84 4.30
N TYR A 150 -5.89 19.60 4.81
CA TYR A 150 -6.15 18.76 5.98
C TYR A 150 -6.40 17.30 5.64
N LEU A 151 -6.62 16.97 4.35
CA LEU A 151 -6.85 15.59 3.93
C LEU A 151 -5.59 14.75 4.19
N ARG A 152 -5.86 13.53 4.63
CA ARG A 152 -4.85 12.47 4.78
C ARG A 152 -5.21 11.33 3.85
N ASN A 153 -4.20 10.64 3.35
CA ASN A 153 -4.40 9.48 2.48
C ASN A 153 -4.17 8.16 3.24
N SER A 154 -4.27 7.04 2.53
CA SER A 154 -4.07 5.70 3.11
C SER A 154 -2.67 5.49 3.69
N THR A 155 -1.65 6.12 3.11
CA THR A 155 -0.27 6.07 3.65
C THR A 155 -0.21 6.75 5.02
N ASP A 156 -0.83 7.93 5.15
CA ASP A 156 -0.90 8.65 6.42
C ASP A 156 -1.66 7.84 7.48
N PHE A 157 -2.78 7.18 7.09
CA PHE A 157 -3.53 6.32 7.99
C PHE A 157 -2.69 5.14 8.50
N LEU A 158 -1.97 4.47 7.62
CA LEU A 158 -1.11 3.34 7.97
C LEU A 158 0.14 3.75 8.76
N ALA A 159 0.38 5.05 8.93
CA ALA A 159 1.44 5.62 9.74
C ALA A 159 0.95 6.24 11.06
N LEU A 160 -0.36 6.20 11.36
CA LEU A 160 -0.95 6.80 12.57
C LEU A 160 -0.39 6.14 13.84
N GLU A 161 0.35 6.88 14.63
CA GLU A 161 0.82 6.40 15.94
C GLU A 161 -0.32 6.30 16.96
N LYS A 162 -1.28 7.21 16.89
CA LYS A 162 -2.46 7.25 17.75
C LYS A 162 -3.72 7.29 16.90
N LEU A 163 -4.69 6.44 17.23
CA LEU A 163 -5.96 6.41 16.53
C LEU A 163 -6.83 7.60 17.01
N PRO A 164 -7.31 8.46 16.10
CA PRO A 164 -8.27 9.50 16.44
C PRO A 164 -9.61 8.89 16.90
N LYS A 165 -10.33 9.60 17.78
CA LYS A 165 -11.65 9.14 18.26
C LYS A 165 -12.71 9.12 17.15
N LYS A 166 -12.54 9.98 16.12
CA LYS A 166 -13.45 10.08 14.98
C LYS A 166 -12.66 10.22 13.69
N ILE A 167 -13.06 9.49 12.66
CA ILE A 167 -12.46 9.53 11.34
C ILE A 167 -13.54 9.56 10.28
N ALA A 168 -13.44 10.51 9.35
CA ALA A 168 -14.26 10.56 8.14
C ALA A 168 -13.42 10.17 6.92
N PHE A 169 -13.90 9.19 6.16
CA PHE A 169 -13.31 8.75 4.90
C PHE A 169 -14.06 9.40 3.74
N ILE A 170 -13.37 10.14 2.90
CA ILE A 170 -13.94 10.77 1.71
C ILE A 170 -13.72 9.86 0.52
N GLY A 171 -14.83 9.35 -0.04
CA GLY A 171 -14.85 8.32 -1.06
C GLY A 171 -15.23 6.96 -0.48
N ALA A 172 -16.01 6.19 -1.24
CA ALA A 172 -16.51 4.87 -0.84
C ALA A 172 -15.92 3.74 -1.70
N GLY A 173 -14.60 3.78 -1.91
CA GLY A 173 -13.85 2.69 -2.51
C GLY A 173 -13.41 1.64 -1.48
N TYR A 174 -12.88 0.52 -1.93
CA TYR A 174 -12.47 -0.59 -1.05
C TYR A 174 -11.44 -0.18 0.02
N ILE A 175 -10.55 0.78 -0.27
CA ILE A 175 -9.57 1.28 0.71
C ILE A 175 -10.30 1.95 1.89
N ALA A 176 -11.31 2.79 1.60
CA ALA A 176 -12.08 3.45 2.64
C ALA A 176 -12.83 2.46 3.54
N PHE A 177 -13.46 1.45 2.95
CA PHE A 177 -14.15 0.39 3.69
C PHE A 177 -13.19 -0.40 4.59
N GLU A 178 -12.08 -0.87 4.05
CA GLU A 178 -11.09 -1.66 4.80
C GLU A 178 -10.49 -0.85 5.97
N LEU A 179 -10.09 0.40 5.72
CA LEU A 179 -9.52 1.24 6.77
C LEU A 179 -10.55 1.70 7.79
N ALA A 180 -11.82 1.93 7.39
CA ALA A 180 -12.91 2.24 8.29
C ALA A 180 -13.20 1.06 9.22
N ILE A 181 -13.25 -0.17 8.72
CA ILE A 181 -13.44 -1.38 9.51
C ILE A 181 -12.30 -1.53 10.55
N ILE A 182 -11.05 -1.33 10.13
CA ILE A 182 -9.89 -1.40 11.03
C ILE A 182 -10.00 -0.34 12.14
N ALA A 183 -10.29 0.91 11.78
CA ALA A 183 -10.40 2.00 12.73
C ALA A 183 -11.57 1.81 13.70
N ASN A 184 -12.73 1.37 13.20
CA ASN A 184 -13.91 1.11 14.01
C ASN A 184 -13.67 -0.03 15.00
N ALA A 185 -13.13 -1.15 14.56
CA ALA A 185 -12.80 -2.27 15.42
C ALA A 185 -11.80 -1.91 16.54
N ALA A 186 -10.93 -0.93 16.29
CA ALA A 186 -10.00 -0.37 17.25
C ALA A 186 -10.59 0.78 18.11
N GLY A 187 -11.89 1.06 17.99
CA GLY A 187 -12.64 1.97 18.85
C GLY A 187 -12.85 3.39 18.33
N ALA A 188 -12.53 3.68 17.07
CA ALA A 188 -12.85 4.98 16.48
C ALA A 188 -14.30 5.01 15.94
N GLU A 189 -14.97 6.13 16.08
CA GLU A 189 -16.20 6.43 15.35
C GLU A 189 -15.84 6.73 13.88
N THR A 190 -16.40 5.97 12.94
CA THR A 190 -16.04 6.07 11.53
C THR A 190 -17.22 6.48 10.66
N HIS A 191 -16.95 7.33 9.68
CA HIS A 191 -17.91 7.78 8.68
C HIS A 191 -17.32 7.62 7.29
N ILE A 192 -18.10 7.08 6.35
CA ILE A 192 -17.74 7.04 4.93
C ILE A 192 -18.66 8.04 4.20
N ILE A 193 -18.06 9.05 3.55
CA ILE A 193 -18.77 10.10 2.83
C ILE A 193 -18.49 9.95 1.34
N HIS A 194 -19.52 9.83 0.53
CA HIS A 194 -19.37 9.76 -0.93
C HIS A 194 -20.51 10.48 -1.65
N HIS A 195 -20.31 10.77 -2.93
CA HIS A 195 -21.25 11.57 -3.72
C HIS A 195 -22.12 10.75 -4.68
N ASN A 196 -21.80 9.46 -4.84
CA ASN A 196 -22.55 8.54 -5.71
C ASN A 196 -23.65 7.84 -4.92
N ASP A 197 -24.63 7.30 -5.64
CA ASP A 197 -25.73 6.49 -5.11
C ASP A 197 -25.31 5.05 -4.76
N GLN A 198 -24.11 4.61 -5.21
CA GLN A 198 -23.58 3.29 -4.93
C GLN A 198 -22.10 3.38 -4.49
N PRO A 199 -21.76 2.92 -3.28
CA PRO A 199 -20.39 2.68 -2.89
C PRO A 199 -19.82 1.47 -3.64
N LEU A 200 -18.50 1.29 -3.60
CA LEU A 200 -17.80 0.14 -4.22
C LEU A 200 -18.21 -0.10 -5.68
N LYS A 201 -18.22 0.97 -6.48
CA LYS A 201 -18.81 1.03 -7.84
C LYS A 201 -18.38 -0.10 -8.82
N GLY A 202 -17.26 -0.76 -8.58
CA GLY A 202 -16.79 -1.87 -9.42
C GLY A 202 -17.28 -3.26 -9.00
N PHE A 203 -18.11 -3.34 -7.96
CA PHE A 203 -18.59 -4.60 -7.39
C PHE A 203 -20.09 -4.79 -7.64
N ASP A 204 -20.55 -6.05 -7.50
CA ASP A 204 -21.97 -6.40 -7.62
C ASP A 204 -22.80 -5.61 -6.60
N ARG A 205 -23.91 -5.02 -7.08
CA ARG A 205 -24.73 -4.11 -6.29
C ARG A 205 -25.43 -4.79 -5.10
N ASP A 206 -25.90 -6.01 -5.30
CA ASP A 206 -26.64 -6.72 -4.25
C ASP A 206 -25.69 -7.14 -3.12
N LEU A 207 -24.48 -7.57 -3.47
CA LEU A 207 -23.44 -7.88 -2.48
C LEU A 207 -22.98 -6.65 -1.74
N VAL A 208 -22.85 -5.51 -2.42
CA VAL A 208 -22.49 -4.23 -1.79
C VAL A 208 -23.56 -3.77 -0.82
N ASN A 209 -24.85 -3.86 -1.19
CA ASN A 209 -25.96 -3.51 -0.31
C ASN A 209 -25.96 -4.36 0.96
N GLN A 210 -25.78 -5.69 0.84
CA GLN A 210 -25.67 -6.59 1.99
C GLN A 210 -24.48 -6.22 2.90
N LEU A 211 -23.33 -5.86 2.31
CA LEU A 211 -22.17 -5.42 3.08
C LEU A 211 -22.48 -4.13 3.86
N VAL A 212 -23.09 -3.15 3.22
CA VAL A 212 -23.44 -1.87 3.86
C VAL A 212 -24.42 -2.11 5.02
N GLU A 213 -25.51 -2.85 4.79
CA GLU A 213 -26.47 -3.22 5.84
C GLU A 213 -25.80 -3.92 7.03
N HIS A 214 -24.83 -4.79 6.76
CA HIS A 214 -24.08 -5.49 7.81
C HIS A 214 -23.16 -4.56 8.61
N LEU A 215 -22.60 -3.54 7.97
CA LEU A 215 -21.68 -2.59 8.63
C LEU A 215 -22.39 -1.47 9.38
N GLU A 216 -23.67 -1.16 9.04
CA GLU A 216 -24.51 -0.18 9.71
C GLU A 216 -25.25 -0.76 10.92
N ALA A 217 -25.36 -2.08 11.05
CA ALA A 217 -26.04 -2.80 12.14
C ALA A 217 -25.16 -2.93 13.39
#